data_bea7ba255400c5cbc314e10b5e00dd49
#
_entry.id   bea7ba255400c5cbc314e10b5e00dd49
#
_cell.length_a   1.000
_cell.length_b   1.000
_cell.length_c   1.000
_cell.angle_alpha   90.00
_cell.angle_beta   90.00
_cell.angle_gamma   90.00
#
_symmetry.space_group_name_H-M   'P 1'
#
loop_
_entity.id
_entity.type
_entity.pdbx_description
1 polymer ?
#
loop_
_entity_poly.entity_id
_entity_poly.type
_entity_poly.pdbx_seq_one_letter_code
_entity_poly.pdbx_strand_id
1 'polypeptide(L)'
;MNLTFLNHASYILNIGNSNILFDPYLYGSAFNNGWKLLNEEEHDVTNVNYIFYSHEHPDHFQVDFLKKNFTNNREQVTILYQETYDKRIKTFCTKLGYSFIELPNKKEHRVNEDFSIICGKVPFYDSWVMVKDGSTNILNVNDCVLEDPSLVHNIKKYTEDVNIDVLLTQFSYASFDDHE
;
A
#
# COMPACT_ATOMS: atom_id res chain seq x y z
N MET A 1 -6.38 3.73 16.50
CA MET A 1 -5.67 3.14 15.35
C MET A 1 -4.66 2.09 15.84
N ASN A 2 -4.56 0.94 15.19
CA ASN A 2 -3.59 -0.12 15.52
C ASN A 2 -2.93 -0.62 14.24
N LEU A 3 -1.59 -0.76 14.23
CA LEU A 3 -0.79 -1.23 13.11
C LEU A 3 -0.15 -2.57 13.45
N THR A 4 -0.38 -3.57 12.62
CA THR A 4 0.23 -4.89 12.72
C THR A 4 1.09 -5.14 11.49
N PHE A 5 2.41 -5.18 11.66
CA PHE A 5 3.35 -5.55 10.61
C PHE A 5 3.27 -7.06 10.34
N LEU A 6 3.19 -7.46 9.10
CA LEU A 6 3.13 -8.86 8.68
C LEU A 6 4.48 -9.33 8.15
N ASN A 7 4.91 -8.75 7.04
CA ASN A 7 6.22 -8.98 6.45
C ASN A 7 6.48 -7.96 5.32
N HIS A 8 7.71 -7.83 4.88
CA HIS A 8 8.13 -6.98 3.75
C HIS A 8 7.47 -5.59 3.83
N ALA A 9 6.65 -5.21 2.83
CA ALA A 9 5.85 -3.98 2.83
C ALA A 9 4.40 -4.20 3.31
N SER A 10 4.07 -5.42 3.77
CA SER A 10 2.71 -5.82 4.14
C SER A 10 2.42 -5.54 5.60
N TYR A 11 1.31 -4.84 5.88
CA TYR A 11 0.81 -4.60 7.24
C TYR A 11 -0.70 -4.41 7.23
N ILE A 12 -1.33 -4.63 8.38
CA ILE A 12 -2.75 -4.34 8.60
C ILE A 12 -2.87 -3.11 9.48
N LEU A 13 -3.72 -2.18 9.08
CA LEU A 13 -4.08 -1.01 9.83
C LEU A 13 -5.56 -1.10 10.24
N ASN A 14 -5.82 -1.15 11.55
CA ASN A 14 -7.17 -1.17 12.08
C ASN A 14 -7.56 0.25 12.51
N ILE A 15 -8.66 0.79 11.96
CA ILE A 15 -9.16 2.14 12.23
C ILE A 15 -10.68 2.07 12.40
N GLY A 16 -11.19 2.31 13.62
CA GLY A 16 -12.61 2.15 13.88
C GLY A 16 -13.09 0.76 13.49
N ASN A 17 -14.04 0.68 12.57
CA ASN A 17 -14.56 -0.56 11.99
C ASN A 17 -13.86 -0.96 10.68
N SER A 18 -12.81 -0.24 10.29
CA SER A 18 -12.10 -0.45 9.02
C SER A 18 -10.79 -1.17 9.24
N ASN A 19 -10.55 -2.23 8.45
CA ASN A 19 -9.32 -3.00 8.41
C ASN A 19 -8.71 -2.88 7.02
N ILE A 20 -7.55 -2.22 6.93
CA ILE A 20 -6.87 -1.96 5.68
C ILE A 20 -5.60 -2.81 5.63
N LEU A 21 -5.49 -3.65 4.62
CA LEU A 21 -4.27 -4.41 4.32
C LEU A 21 -3.46 -3.66 3.25
N PHE A 22 -2.18 -3.45 3.53
CA PHE A 22 -1.27 -2.75 2.62
C PHE A 22 -0.35 -3.74 1.93
N ASP A 23 -0.18 -3.56 0.61
CA ASP A 23 0.78 -4.26 -0.25
C ASP A 23 0.96 -5.75 0.09
N PRO A 24 -0.10 -6.57 0.06
CA PRO A 24 -0.03 -7.95 0.50
C PRO A 24 0.84 -8.83 -0.42
N TYR A 25 2.06 -9.12 0.06
CA TYR A 25 2.95 -10.17 -0.42
C TYR A 25 3.18 -11.15 0.74
N LEU A 26 2.28 -12.13 0.90
CA LEU A 26 2.22 -12.94 2.11
C LEU A 26 2.75 -14.36 1.94
N TYR A 27 3.01 -14.80 0.71
CA TYR A 27 3.52 -16.16 0.43
C TYR A 27 4.12 -16.26 -0.97
N GLY A 28 4.89 -17.33 -1.18
CA GLY A 28 5.46 -17.66 -2.50
C GLY A 28 6.66 -16.80 -2.87
N SER A 29 6.81 -16.52 -4.14
CA SER A 29 7.98 -15.81 -4.69
C SER A 29 7.57 -14.66 -5.60
N ALA A 30 8.45 -13.68 -5.71
CA ALA A 30 8.35 -12.57 -6.64
C ALA A 30 9.52 -12.61 -7.65
N PHE A 31 9.41 -11.82 -8.75
CA PHE A 31 10.48 -11.66 -9.76
C PHE A 31 11.03 -12.98 -10.31
N ASN A 32 10.14 -13.87 -10.81
CA ASN A 32 10.50 -15.18 -11.36
C ASN A 32 11.33 -16.06 -10.38
N ASN A 33 10.93 -16.12 -9.13
CA ASN A 33 11.64 -16.78 -8.03
C ASN A 33 12.98 -16.14 -7.62
N GLY A 34 13.26 -14.93 -8.05
CA GLY A 34 14.42 -14.18 -7.59
C GLY A 34 14.31 -13.76 -6.13
N TRP A 35 13.07 -13.57 -5.65
CA TRP A 35 12.79 -13.19 -4.26
C TRP A 35 11.85 -14.19 -3.61
N LYS A 36 12.15 -14.52 -2.34
CA LYS A 36 11.27 -15.31 -1.47
C LYS A 36 11.22 -14.67 -0.10
N LEU A 37 10.09 -14.79 0.55
CA LEU A 37 9.98 -14.46 1.96
C LEU A 37 10.87 -15.38 2.78
N LEU A 38 11.58 -14.83 3.78
CA LEU A 38 12.39 -15.62 4.71
C LEU A 38 11.50 -16.42 5.68
N ASN A 39 10.31 -15.92 5.96
CA ASN A 39 9.31 -16.55 6.80
C ASN A 39 7.94 -16.39 6.13
N GLU A 40 7.23 -17.49 5.94
CA GLU A 40 5.87 -17.54 5.42
C GLU A 40 4.96 -17.98 6.58
N GLU A 41 4.50 -17.00 7.36
CA GLU A 41 3.49 -17.24 8.40
C GLU A 41 2.09 -17.09 7.81
N GLU A 42 1.15 -17.90 8.29
CA GLU A 42 -0.26 -17.71 7.98
C GLU A 42 -0.80 -16.49 8.73
N HIS A 43 -1.36 -15.55 8.00
CA HIS A 43 -1.99 -14.37 8.55
C HIS A 43 -3.49 -14.40 8.31
N ASP A 44 -4.27 -14.14 9.35
CA ASP A 44 -5.73 -14.01 9.21
C ASP A 44 -6.08 -12.66 8.58
N VAL A 45 -6.51 -12.70 7.33
CA VAL A 45 -6.96 -11.54 6.55
C VAL A 45 -8.47 -11.54 6.31
N THR A 46 -9.24 -12.43 6.97
CA THR A 46 -10.68 -12.59 6.72
C THR A 46 -11.52 -11.36 7.03
N ASN A 47 -11.07 -10.55 7.99
CA ASN A 47 -11.73 -9.31 8.41
C ASN A 47 -11.28 -8.06 7.64
N VAL A 48 -10.43 -8.21 6.62
CA VAL A 48 -9.98 -7.09 5.78
C VAL A 48 -11.12 -6.63 4.89
N ASN A 49 -11.39 -5.33 4.89
CA ASN A 49 -12.40 -4.70 4.04
C ASN A 49 -11.83 -3.68 3.04
N TYR A 50 -10.57 -3.30 3.21
CA TYR A 50 -9.84 -2.49 2.23
C TYR A 50 -8.47 -3.10 1.96
N ILE A 51 -8.01 -3.03 0.71
CA ILE A 51 -6.63 -3.36 0.34
C ILE A 51 -6.05 -2.16 -0.40
N PHE A 52 -5.00 -1.59 0.14
CA PHE A 52 -4.24 -0.54 -0.54
C PHE A 52 -3.04 -1.15 -1.26
N TYR A 53 -2.84 -0.75 -2.50
CA TYR A 53 -1.62 -1.04 -3.26
C TYR A 53 -0.89 0.25 -3.59
N SER A 54 0.39 0.31 -3.29
CA SER A 54 1.25 1.44 -3.63
C SER A 54 1.58 1.47 -5.12
N HIS A 55 1.95 0.32 -5.66
CA HIS A 55 2.33 0.13 -7.06
C HIS A 55 2.19 -1.33 -7.51
N GLU A 56 2.57 -1.62 -8.77
CA GLU A 56 2.28 -2.90 -9.42
C GLU A 56 3.45 -3.92 -9.42
N HIS A 57 4.53 -3.68 -8.68
CA HIS A 57 5.59 -4.67 -8.54
C HIS A 57 5.08 -5.95 -7.85
N PRO A 58 5.58 -7.13 -8.23
CA PRO A 58 5.02 -8.39 -7.77
C PRO A 58 5.23 -8.70 -6.30
N ASP A 59 6.12 -8.00 -5.61
CA ASP A 59 6.34 -8.04 -4.16
C ASP A 59 5.44 -7.06 -3.37
N HIS A 60 4.62 -6.29 -4.06
CA HIS A 60 3.57 -5.43 -3.52
C HIS A 60 2.20 -5.87 -4.05
N PHE A 61 2.04 -5.97 -5.36
CA PHE A 61 0.82 -6.40 -6.03
C PHE A 61 0.85 -7.90 -6.36
N GLN A 62 0.61 -8.73 -5.35
CA GLN A 62 0.60 -10.17 -5.51
C GLN A 62 -0.71 -10.66 -6.15
N VAL A 63 -0.65 -11.02 -7.44
CA VAL A 63 -1.82 -11.50 -8.20
C VAL A 63 -2.43 -12.78 -7.59
N ASP A 64 -1.58 -13.69 -7.12
CA ASP A 64 -2.03 -14.94 -6.51
C ASP A 64 -2.76 -14.71 -5.19
N PHE A 65 -2.37 -13.70 -4.42
CA PHE A 65 -3.08 -13.29 -3.21
C PHE A 65 -4.53 -12.91 -3.55
N LEU A 66 -4.75 -12.04 -4.53
CA LEU A 66 -6.08 -11.63 -4.97
C LEU A 66 -6.92 -12.76 -5.53
N LYS A 67 -6.31 -13.72 -6.20
CA LYS A 67 -7.03 -14.88 -6.77
C LYS A 67 -7.47 -15.88 -5.71
N LYS A 68 -6.66 -16.10 -4.68
CA LYS A 68 -6.86 -17.16 -3.67
C LYS A 68 -7.69 -16.69 -2.49
N ASN A 69 -7.58 -15.42 -2.11
CA ASN A 69 -8.29 -14.86 -0.96
C ASN A 69 -9.62 -14.24 -1.35
N PHE A 70 -10.50 -14.09 -0.37
CA PHE A 70 -11.82 -13.44 -0.48
C PHE A 70 -12.74 -14.04 -1.57
N THR A 71 -12.55 -15.30 -1.93
CA THR A 71 -13.27 -15.94 -3.05
C THR A 71 -14.80 -15.90 -2.92
N ASN A 72 -15.31 -15.84 -1.69
CA ASN A 72 -16.74 -15.86 -1.39
C ASN A 72 -17.32 -14.46 -1.07
N ASN A 73 -16.47 -13.42 -0.98
CA ASN A 73 -16.91 -12.08 -0.52
C ASN A 73 -16.08 -10.94 -1.12
N ARG A 74 -15.53 -11.12 -2.32
CA ARG A 74 -14.70 -10.11 -2.99
C ARG A 74 -15.37 -8.77 -3.16
N GLU A 75 -16.68 -8.76 -3.39
CA GLU A 75 -17.47 -7.54 -3.53
C GLU A 75 -17.54 -6.70 -2.25
N GLN A 76 -17.25 -7.30 -1.10
CA GLN A 76 -17.18 -6.62 0.20
C GLN A 76 -15.79 -6.02 0.47
N VAL A 77 -14.79 -6.39 -0.33
CA VAL A 77 -13.42 -5.88 -0.20
C VAL A 77 -13.18 -4.82 -1.27
N THR A 78 -12.76 -3.65 -0.84
CA THR A 78 -12.50 -2.51 -1.73
C THR A 78 -10.99 -2.33 -1.93
N ILE A 79 -10.56 -2.36 -3.18
CA ILE A 79 -9.18 -2.02 -3.56
C ILE A 79 -9.05 -0.50 -3.60
N LEU A 80 -8.04 0.02 -2.92
CA LEU A 80 -7.63 1.42 -2.95
C LEU A 80 -6.33 1.53 -3.76
N TYR A 81 -6.35 2.28 -4.82
CA TYR A 81 -5.20 2.42 -5.71
C TYR A 81 -5.12 3.82 -6.31
N GLN A 82 -3.92 4.28 -6.60
CA GLN A 82 -3.72 5.55 -7.28
C GLN A 82 -4.47 5.59 -8.63
N GLU A 83 -5.04 6.73 -8.97
CA GLU A 83 -5.65 6.91 -10.29
C GLU A 83 -4.58 6.77 -11.38
N THR A 84 -4.77 5.86 -12.35
CA THR A 84 -3.86 5.65 -13.48
C THR A 84 -4.58 5.88 -14.80
N TYR A 85 -3.81 6.22 -15.84
CA TYR A 85 -4.37 6.44 -17.18
C TYR A 85 -4.84 5.13 -17.82
N ASP A 86 -4.03 4.07 -17.74
CA ASP A 86 -4.25 2.81 -18.47
C ASP A 86 -5.29 1.89 -17.82
N LYS A 87 -5.69 2.16 -16.56
CA LYS A 87 -6.71 1.40 -15.83
C LYS A 87 -6.47 -0.12 -15.75
N ARG A 88 -5.23 -0.60 -15.96
CA ARG A 88 -4.92 -2.04 -15.96
C ARG A 88 -5.26 -2.71 -14.63
N ILE A 89 -4.79 -2.15 -13.54
CA ILE A 89 -5.02 -2.67 -12.18
C ILE A 89 -6.50 -2.64 -11.83
N LYS A 90 -7.18 -1.51 -12.08
CA LYS A 90 -8.62 -1.40 -11.89
C LYS A 90 -9.38 -2.48 -12.65
N THR A 91 -9.10 -2.60 -13.96
CA THR A 91 -9.76 -3.58 -14.82
C THR A 91 -9.52 -5.01 -14.35
N PHE A 92 -8.30 -5.33 -13.91
CA PHE A 92 -7.97 -6.64 -13.36
C PHE A 92 -8.74 -6.94 -12.08
N CYS A 93 -8.68 -6.05 -11.08
CA CYS A 93 -9.34 -6.25 -9.80
C CYS A 93 -10.87 -6.34 -9.92
N THR A 94 -11.48 -5.46 -10.72
CA THR A 94 -12.94 -5.49 -10.93
C THR A 94 -13.40 -6.74 -11.68
N LYS A 95 -12.60 -7.27 -12.62
CA LYS A 95 -12.88 -8.57 -13.26
C LYS A 95 -12.83 -9.75 -12.29
N LEU A 96 -12.04 -9.65 -11.23
CA LEU A 96 -12.03 -10.64 -10.14
C LEU A 96 -13.21 -10.51 -9.17
N GLY A 97 -13.97 -9.42 -9.24
CA GLY A 97 -15.14 -9.16 -8.40
C GLY A 97 -14.92 -8.19 -7.24
N TYR A 98 -13.73 -7.59 -7.12
CA TYR A 98 -13.46 -6.61 -6.09
C TYR A 98 -14.12 -5.26 -6.37
N SER A 99 -14.57 -4.57 -5.31
CA SER A 99 -14.87 -3.14 -5.37
C SER A 99 -13.58 -2.33 -5.55
N PHE A 100 -13.64 -1.14 -6.15
CA PHE A 100 -12.43 -0.37 -6.49
C PHE A 100 -12.63 1.13 -6.35
N ILE A 101 -11.75 1.79 -5.60
CA ILE A 101 -11.68 3.24 -5.48
C ILE A 101 -10.36 3.72 -6.09
N GLU A 102 -10.45 4.62 -7.07
CA GLU A 102 -9.28 5.33 -7.59
C GLU A 102 -9.03 6.58 -6.75
N LEU A 103 -7.85 6.65 -6.16
CA LEU A 103 -7.44 7.76 -5.32
C LEU A 103 -6.87 8.90 -6.18
N PRO A 104 -7.48 10.10 -6.12
CA PRO A 104 -7.00 11.23 -6.90
C PRO A 104 -5.63 11.68 -6.41
N ASN A 105 -4.73 11.99 -7.35
CA ASN A 105 -3.35 12.36 -7.01
C ASN A 105 -3.30 13.59 -6.10
N LYS A 106 -2.69 13.41 -4.92
CA LYS A 106 -2.40 14.47 -3.94
C LYS A 106 -3.65 15.23 -3.46
N LYS A 107 -4.80 14.56 -3.43
CA LYS A 107 -6.05 15.12 -2.88
C LYS A 107 -6.53 14.19 -1.77
N GLU A 108 -7.01 14.78 -0.70
CA GLU A 108 -7.65 14.03 0.37
C GLU A 108 -8.95 13.41 -0.15
N HIS A 109 -9.07 12.11 0.07
CA HIS A 109 -10.27 11.33 -0.25
C HIS A 109 -10.83 10.75 1.04
N ARG A 110 -12.06 11.11 1.38
CA ARG A 110 -12.79 10.50 2.50
C ARG A 110 -13.28 9.13 2.07
N VAL A 111 -12.70 8.06 2.63
CA VAL A 111 -13.07 6.69 2.26
C VAL A 111 -14.38 6.29 2.94
N ASN A 112 -14.49 6.59 4.24
CA ASN A 112 -15.71 6.38 5.03
C ASN A 112 -15.68 7.29 6.28
N GLU A 113 -16.51 7.00 7.29
CA GLU A 113 -16.56 7.77 8.53
C GLU A 113 -15.32 7.59 9.42
N ASP A 114 -14.59 6.46 9.28
CA ASP A 114 -13.44 6.14 10.11
C ASP A 114 -12.16 6.84 9.64
N PHE A 115 -11.95 6.99 8.32
CA PHE A 115 -10.67 7.53 7.82
C PHE A 115 -10.77 8.25 6.47
N SER A 116 -9.79 9.09 6.24
CA SER A 116 -9.45 9.65 4.94
C SER A 116 -8.02 9.27 4.52
N ILE A 117 -7.74 9.40 3.23
CA ILE A 117 -6.47 9.02 2.63
C ILE A 117 -6.02 10.06 1.61
N ILE A 118 -4.73 10.37 1.60
CA ILE A 118 -4.08 11.15 0.55
C ILE A 118 -3.07 10.23 -0.12
N CYS A 119 -3.21 10.02 -1.42
CA CYS A 119 -2.27 9.25 -2.22
C CYS A 119 -1.50 10.17 -3.15
N GLY A 120 -0.19 10.15 -3.13
CA GLY A 120 0.66 10.98 -3.97
C GLY A 120 1.54 10.15 -4.90
N LYS A 121 1.35 10.33 -6.21
CA LYS A 121 2.17 9.66 -7.22
C LYS A 121 3.58 10.18 -7.25
N VAL A 122 4.51 9.28 -7.46
CA VAL A 122 5.91 9.59 -7.78
C VAL A 122 6.30 8.99 -9.14
N PRO A 123 7.41 9.40 -9.75
CA PRO A 123 7.91 8.77 -10.97
C PRO A 123 8.04 7.24 -10.82
N PHE A 124 7.96 6.51 -11.93
CA PHE A 124 8.09 5.05 -12.00
C PHE A 124 6.95 4.24 -11.35
N TYR A 125 5.72 4.81 -11.34
CA TYR A 125 4.47 4.15 -10.94
C TYR A 125 4.28 3.91 -9.45
N ASP A 126 5.18 4.31 -8.59
CA ASP A 126 5.03 4.21 -7.16
C ASP A 126 4.16 5.34 -6.58
N SER A 127 3.75 5.18 -5.33
CA SER A 127 3.00 6.20 -4.60
C SER A 127 3.28 6.14 -3.10
N TRP A 128 3.35 7.33 -2.49
CA TRP A 128 3.25 7.47 -1.05
C TRP A 128 1.78 7.62 -0.64
N VAL A 129 1.50 7.28 0.60
CA VAL A 129 0.14 7.43 1.14
C VAL A 129 0.16 7.97 2.55
N MET A 130 -0.76 8.87 2.85
CA MET A 130 -1.05 9.33 4.21
C MET A 130 -2.46 8.92 4.59
N VAL A 131 -2.59 8.18 5.70
CA VAL A 131 -3.87 7.75 6.27
C VAL A 131 -4.15 8.57 7.52
N LYS A 132 -5.37 9.07 7.66
CA LYS A 132 -5.81 9.98 8.72
C LYS A 132 -7.12 9.49 9.34
N ASP A 133 -7.18 9.33 10.67
CA ASP A 133 -8.42 9.01 11.39
C ASP A 133 -9.00 10.22 12.16
N GLY A 134 -8.43 11.40 11.96
CA GLY A 134 -8.79 12.64 12.66
C GLY A 134 -7.96 12.90 13.92
N SER A 135 -7.30 11.90 14.48
CA SER A 135 -6.41 12.03 15.65
C SER A 135 -4.98 11.59 15.36
N THR A 136 -4.81 10.64 14.48
CA THR A 136 -3.51 10.01 14.15
C THR A 136 -3.30 10.06 12.63
N ASN A 137 -2.07 10.38 12.23
CA ASN A 137 -1.66 10.46 10.84
C ASN A 137 -0.47 9.51 10.61
N ILE A 138 -0.67 8.54 9.70
CA ILE A 138 0.38 7.61 9.27
C ILE A 138 0.79 7.97 7.86
N LEU A 139 2.08 8.24 7.67
CA LEU A 139 2.68 8.43 6.35
C LEU A 139 3.47 7.18 5.97
N ASN A 140 3.08 6.53 4.90
CA ASN A 140 3.86 5.47 4.27
C ASN A 140 4.45 6.00 2.95
N VAL A 141 5.76 6.06 2.88
CA VAL A 141 6.49 6.47 1.67
C VAL A 141 6.93 5.29 0.82
N ASN A 142 6.74 4.07 1.35
CA ASN A 142 6.95 2.83 0.62
C ASN A 142 8.30 2.79 -0.10
N ASP A 143 8.34 2.37 -1.36
CA ASP A 143 9.54 2.29 -2.21
C ASP A 143 9.86 3.61 -2.91
N CYS A 144 9.20 4.70 -2.54
CA CYS A 144 9.47 6.00 -3.12
C CYS A 144 10.95 6.38 -2.93
N VAL A 145 11.64 6.58 -4.04
CA VAL A 145 13.04 7.04 -4.05
C VAL A 145 13.08 8.49 -3.58
N LEU A 146 13.52 8.71 -2.33
CA LEU A 146 13.56 10.03 -1.70
C LEU A 146 14.94 10.71 -1.75
N GLU A 147 15.83 10.25 -2.63
CA GLU A 147 17.13 10.85 -2.86
C GLU A 147 17.04 12.23 -3.53
N ASP A 148 15.98 12.46 -4.31
CA ASP A 148 15.73 13.76 -4.94
C ASP A 148 15.04 14.73 -3.96
N PRO A 149 15.69 15.84 -3.58
CA PRO A 149 15.09 16.85 -2.71
C PRO A 149 13.73 17.39 -3.21
N SER A 150 13.47 17.36 -4.52
CA SER A 150 12.20 17.79 -5.09
C SER A 150 11.04 16.85 -4.72
N LEU A 151 11.30 15.54 -4.60
CA LEU A 151 10.30 14.57 -4.15
C LEU A 151 9.99 14.75 -2.67
N VAL A 152 11.01 14.94 -1.84
CA VAL A 152 10.85 15.27 -0.42
C VAL A 152 10.03 16.55 -0.25
N HIS A 153 10.36 17.60 -1.02
CA HIS A 153 9.61 18.86 -1.01
C HIS A 153 8.14 18.66 -1.41
N ASN A 154 7.90 17.83 -2.43
CA ASN A 154 6.54 17.51 -2.86
C ASN A 154 5.72 16.79 -1.78
N ILE A 155 6.33 15.89 -1.01
CA ILE A 155 5.65 15.23 0.12
C ILE A 155 5.40 16.24 1.24
N LYS A 156 6.42 17.02 1.62
CA LYS A 156 6.33 18.06 2.66
C LYS A 156 5.17 19.02 2.43
N LYS A 157 4.94 19.47 1.21
CA LYS A 157 3.84 20.36 0.88
C LYS A 157 2.45 19.85 1.32
N TYR A 158 2.27 18.53 1.41
CA TYR A 158 1.01 17.90 1.83
C TYR A 158 1.02 17.41 3.28
N THR A 159 2.16 17.54 3.95
CA THR A 159 2.36 17.10 5.33
C THR A 159 2.83 18.23 6.26
N GLU A 160 3.10 19.42 5.73
CA GLU A 160 3.71 20.56 6.45
C GLU A 160 2.86 21.01 7.65
N ASP A 161 1.54 21.02 7.49
CA ASP A 161 0.59 21.41 8.54
C ASP A 161 0.01 20.21 9.30
N VAL A 162 0.57 19.00 9.07
CA VAL A 162 0.06 17.76 9.66
C VAL A 162 1.13 17.13 10.53
N ASN A 163 0.80 16.87 11.80
CA ASN A 163 1.67 16.06 12.65
C ASN A 163 1.68 14.63 12.15
N ILE A 164 2.83 14.10 11.74
CA ILE A 164 3.02 12.70 11.37
C ILE A 164 3.38 11.90 12.61
N ASP A 165 2.47 11.03 13.04
CA ASP A 165 2.64 10.21 14.23
C ASP A 165 3.45 8.94 13.93
N VAL A 166 3.31 8.39 12.72
CA VAL A 166 4.05 7.20 12.27
C VAL A 166 4.54 7.42 10.84
N LEU A 167 5.83 7.18 10.62
CA LEU A 167 6.45 7.13 9.30
C LEU A 167 6.83 5.68 8.99
N LEU A 168 6.31 5.16 7.88
CA LEU A 168 6.71 3.88 7.31
C LEU A 168 7.55 4.16 6.07
N THR A 169 8.74 3.58 6.02
CA THR A 169 9.69 3.80 4.92
C THR A 169 10.48 2.53 4.67
N GLN A 170 10.84 2.31 3.44
CA GLN A 170 11.79 1.27 3.08
C GLN A 170 13.13 1.55 3.75
N PHE A 171 13.70 0.53 4.34
CA PHE A 171 15.06 0.53 4.82
C PHE A 171 15.80 -0.65 4.20
N SER A 172 16.54 -0.39 3.14
CA SER A 172 17.45 -1.37 2.56
C SER A 172 18.86 -0.88 2.71
N TYR A 173 19.72 -1.72 3.29
CA TYR A 173 21.14 -1.51 3.28
C TYR A 173 21.73 -2.26 2.07
N ALA A 174 22.02 -1.55 1.00
CA ALA A 174 22.79 -2.08 -0.11
C ALA A 174 24.26 -1.70 0.10
N SER A 175 25.10 -2.63 0.50
CA SER A 175 26.54 -2.47 0.34
C SER A 175 26.91 -2.99 -1.05
N PHE A 176 27.39 -2.12 -1.92
CA PHE A 176 28.20 -2.58 -3.04
C PHE A 176 29.58 -2.85 -2.48
N ASP A 177 29.89 -4.10 -2.15
CA ASP A 177 31.27 -4.51 -2.04
C ASP A 177 31.83 -4.49 -3.47
N ASP A 178 32.58 -3.44 -3.79
CA ASP A 178 33.47 -3.45 -4.94
C ASP A 178 34.49 -4.57 -4.71
N HIS A 179 34.18 -5.76 -5.18
CA HIS A 179 35.15 -6.81 -5.30
C HIS A 179 36.04 -6.45 -6.49
N GLU A 180 37.20 -5.85 -6.20
CA GLU A 180 38.31 -5.80 -7.12
C GLU A 180 38.77 -7.22 -7.54
#